data_0dcc46e7e881f1e86bbd059634847486
#
_entry.id   0dcc46e7e881f1e86bbd059634847486
#
_cell.length_a   1.000
_cell.length_b   1.000
_cell.length_c   1.000
_cell.angle_alpha   90.00
_cell.angle_beta   90.00
_cell.angle_gamma   90.00
#
_symmetry.space_group_name_H-M   'P 1'
#
loop_
_entity.id
_entity.type
_entity.pdbx_description
1 polymer ?
#
loop_
_entity_poly.entity_id
_entity_poly.type
_entity_poly.pdbx_seq_one_letter_code
_entity_poly.pdbx_strand_id
1 'polypeptide(L)'
;MKPLSGRKTLYASYTEKELLQGSREEQGQKILNIIKDSDFQALHDINVKETNYLIDYMYGDQDIKNKTKKTRTDINNVGVENWAYAFVDWKKTFLLGKPVQYAPINDSSNEEIIELNNYMSYEDKNILDMDLWEDVLACGRGFRYSNSTKITDEDEAPFELVNLDPWKCEVVYSSGINKEQLFACVQTEMEQLVEVFDENANQIVIQPKKYSEWTVYSRNACFVIDDKDNEWKVSSSKPLILNEHIITEYYLNKRRISIIELGKDIFDNINYVENLDLDDIEQFVNSIMVFTNASVDKEGMDAIKEYGAVSIKSTEQKKASVEILQSRLKSLDTQIFYLRKINALHQILSVPQASNSGEVSNAETGKAVLTGQGFTSASVRVAGEDMAFKSADKQSLKTILKICKRNPKSNIKNLKVSDIEIKLTKDLSDNLLTKTQALMNLQSANIPAEVRNQIVNLFSDPVNVTKLQRQYEQEKMNIENKLLKNSNNNENGINEQNNKITNTNEIEKQEQ
;
A
#
# COMPACT_ATOMS: atom_id res chain seq x y z
N MET A 1 -6.26 -4.57 27.61
CA MET A 1 -6.15 -4.91 26.18
C MET A 1 -4.94 -5.81 25.95
N LYS A 2 -5.06 -6.91 25.23
CA LYS A 2 -3.85 -7.69 24.87
C LYS A 2 -3.09 -6.87 23.83
N PRO A 3 -1.76 -6.72 23.96
CA PRO A 3 -0.98 -6.08 22.90
C PRO A 3 -1.19 -6.87 21.60
N LEU A 4 -1.50 -6.17 20.52
CA LEU A 4 -1.58 -6.77 19.20
C LEU A 4 -0.18 -7.31 18.85
N SER A 5 -0.10 -8.53 18.37
CA SER A 5 1.16 -9.25 18.23
C SER A 5 1.51 -9.63 16.79
N GLY A 6 0.85 -9.01 15.84
CA GLY A 6 0.94 -9.34 14.41
C GLY A 6 0.21 -10.64 14.07
N ARG A 7 -0.01 -10.86 12.78
CA ARG A 7 -0.72 -12.06 12.30
C ARG A 7 0.13 -13.30 12.50
N LYS A 8 -0.50 -14.38 12.93
CA LYS A 8 0.19 -15.65 13.19
C LYS A 8 0.48 -16.36 11.89
N THR A 9 1.72 -16.86 11.75
CA THR A 9 2.09 -17.72 10.64
C THR A 9 1.63 -19.13 10.93
N LEU A 10 0.94 -19.72 9.98
CA LEU A 10 0.50 -21.11 10.05
C LEU A 10 1.62 -22.04 9.58
N TYR A 11 1.94 -23.03 10.38
CA TYR A 11 2.97 -24.03 10.08
C TYR A 11 2.39 -25.44 10.13
N ALA A 12 2.83 -26.29 9.21
CA ALA A 12 2.52 -27.73 9.22
C ALA A 12 3.80 -28.55 9.24
N SER A 13 3.72 -29.76 9.82
CA SER A 13 4.87 -30.67 10.02
C SER A 13 5.25 -31.43 8.75
N TYR A 14 4.99 -30.88 7.57
CA TYR A 14 5.34 -31.46 6.28
C TYR A 14 6.40 -30.61 5.58
N THR A 15 7.25 -31.26 4.78
CA THR A 15 7.99 -30.57 3.72
C THR A 15 7.13 -30.49 2.46
N GLU A 16 7.40 -29.56 1.55
CA GLU A 16 6.67 -29.46 0.29
C GLU A 16 6.73 -30.80 -0.48
N LYS A 17 7.91 -31.43 -0.52
CA LYS A 17 8.11 -32.73 -1.17
C LYS A 17 7.22 -33.83 -0.58
N GLU A 18 7.12 -33.96 0.73
CA GLU A 18 6.26 -34.92 1.39
C GLU A 18 4.78 -34.67 1.16
N LEU A 19 4.36 -33.39 1.12
CA LEU A 19 2.99 -33.00 0.82
C LEU A 19 2.60 -33.40 -0.61
N LEU A 20 3.49 -33.15 -1.57
CA LEU A 20 3.26 -33.42 -2.99
C LEU A 20 3.45 -34.89 -3.37
N GLN A 21 3.92 -35.72 -2.45
CA GLN A 21 4.15 -37.14 -2.70
C GLN A 21 2.84 -37.93 -2.59
N GLY A 22 2.62 -38.85 -3.56
CA GLY A 22 1.46 -39.74 -3.64
C GLY A 22 0.40 -39.26 -4.64
N SER A 23 -0.73 -39.96 -4.62
CA SER A 23 -1.89 -39.58 -5.46
C SER A 23 -2.50 -38.25 -5.03
N ARG A 24 -3.30 -37.63 -5.92
CA ARG A 24 -4.02 -36.38 -5.54
C ARG A 24 -4.97 -36.58 -4.36
N GLU A 25 -5.57 -37.74 -4.26
CA GLU A 25 -6.44 -38.09 -3.13
C GLU A 25 -5.66 -38.09 -1.82
N GLU A 26 -4.47 -38.73 -1.81
CA GLU A 26 -3.57 -38.74 -0.65
C GLU A 26 -3.08 -37.35 -0.28
N GLN A 27 -2.74 -36.52 -1.26
CA GLN A 27 -2.38 -35.11 -1.05
C GLN A 27 -3.54 -34.32 -0.45
N GLY A 28 -4.76 -34.47 -1.01
CA GLY A 28 -5.97 -33.86 -0.48
C GLY A 28 -6.26 -34.27 0.95
N GLN A 29 -6.05 -35.53 1.30
CA GLN A 29 -6.25 -36.03 2.66
C GLN A 29 -5.22 -35.46 3.66
N LYS A 30 -3.95 -35.30 3.24
CA LYS A 30 -2.93 -34.63 4.06
C LYS A 30 -3.31 -33.17 4.35
N ILE A 31 -3.75 -32.45 3.32
CA ILE A 31 -4.20 -31.04 3.44
C ILE A 31 -5.44 -30.96 4.33
N LEU A 32 -6.42 -31.84 4.13
CA LEU A 32 -7.61 -31.92 4.97
C LEU A 32 -7.24 -32.12 6.45
N ASN A 33 -6.29 -32.98 6.76
CA ASN A 33 -5.84 -33.20 8.12
C ASN A 33 -5.20 -31.96 8.74
N ILE A 34 -4.48 -31.14 7.96
CA ILE A 34 -3.91 -29.87 8.42
C ILE A 34 -5.03 -28.86 8.70
N ILE A 35 -6.01 -28.73 7.81
CA ILE A 35 -7.10 -27.77 7.96
C ILE A 35 -8.03 -28.16 9.13
N LYS A 36 -8.23 -29.44 9.36
CA LYS A 36 -9.03 -29.95 10.49
C LYS A 36 -8.34 -29.83 11.84
N ASP A 37 -7.05 -29.58 11.85
CA ASP A 37 -6.30 -29.42 13.10
C ASP A 37 -6.83 -28.25 13.92
N SER A 38 -7.10 -28.51 15.20
CA SER A 38 -7.61 -27.51 16.14
C SER A 38 -6.70 -26.31 16.26
N ASP A 39 -5.39 -26.50 16.18
CA ASP A 39 -4.42 -25.42 16.26
C ASP A 39 -4.46 -24.55 15.00
N PHE A 40 -4.65 -25.13 13.82
CA PHE A 40 -4.86 -24.42 12.58
C PHE A 40 -6.11 -23.52 12.66
N GLN A 41 -7.25 -24.11 13.04
CA GLN A 41 -8.52 -23.39 13.14
C GLN A 41 -8.45 -22.24 14.16
N ALA A 42 -7.89 -22.52 15.34
CA ALA A 42 -7.73 -21.50 16.38
C ALA A 42 -6.84 -20.32 15.95
N LEU A 43 -5.73 -20.59 15.24
CA LEU A 43 -4.84 -19.56 14.74
C LEU A 43 -5.47 -18.77 13.59
N HIS A 44 -6.21 -19.44 12.71
CA HIS A 44 -6.98 -18.81 11.66
C HIS A 44 -8.03 -17.84 12.23
N ASP A 45 -8.84 -18.30 13.19
CA ASP A 45 -9.88 -17.49 13.84
C ASP A 45 -9.28 -16.24 14.52
N ILE A 46 -8.11 -16.38 15.15
CA ILE A 46 -7.38 -15.25 15.72
C ILE A 46 -6.97 -14.27 14.62
N ASN A 47 -6.38 -14.78 13.52
CA ASN A 47 -5.97 -13.93 12.40
C ASN A 47 -7.14 -13.19 11.77
N VAL A 48 -8.25 -13.88 11.52
CA VAL A 48 -9.48 -13.28 10.97
C VAL A 48 -10.00 -12.16 11.87
N LYS A 49 -10.15 -12.45 13.17
CA LYS A 49 -10.65 -11.51 14.15
C LYS A 49 -9.77 -10.26 14.26
N GLU A 50 -8.44 -10.47 14.31
CA GLU A 50 -7.50 -9.35 14.42
C GLU A 50 -7.41 -8.55 13.11
N THR A 51 -7.52 -9.20 11.95
CA THR A 51 -7.53 -8.55 10.64
C THR A 51 -8.76 -7.66 10.47
N ASN A 52 -9.95 -8.20 10.72
CA ASN A 52 -11.19 -7.43 10.64
C ASN A 52 -11.18 -6.24 11.61
N TYR A 53 -10.73 -6.45 12.85
CA TYR A 53 -10.61 -5.37 13.82
C TYR A 53 -9.71 -4.22 13.33
N LEU A 54 -8.57 -4.53 12.69
CA LEU A 54 -7.64 -3.51 12.19
C LEU A 54 -8.18 -2.77 10.97
N ILE A 55 -8.91 -3.46 10.10
CA ILE A 55 -9.58 -2.84 8.96
C ILE A 55 -10.70 -1.90 9.45
N ASP A 56 -11.57 -2.38 10.34
CA ASP A 56 -12.63 -1.58 10.93
C ASP A 56 -12.06 -0.35 11.65
N TYR A 57 -10.95 -0.55 12.41
CA TYR A 57 -10.24 0.53 13.08
C TYR A 57 -9.70 1.57 12.09
N MET A 58 -9.11 1.14 10.96
CA MET A 58 -8.65 2.03 9.90
C MET A 58 -9.78 2.86 9.32
N TYR A 59 -10.94 2.25 9.09
CA TYR A 59 -12.11 2.95 8.55
C TYR A 59 -12.93 3.70 9.59
N GLY A 60 -12.41 3.85 10.80
CA GLY A 60 -12.97 4.73 11.84
C GLY A 60 -13.89 4.05 12.84
N ASP A 61 -13.99 2.72 12.85
CA ASP A 61 -14.64 1.99 13.95
C ASP A 61 -13.64 1.74 15.08
N GLN A 62 -13.30 2.82 15.78
CA GLN A 62 -12.26 2.85 16.80
C GLN A 62 -12.82 2.71 18.21
N ASP A 63 -11.99 2.25 19.14
CA ASP A 63 -12.38 1.91 20.52
C ASP A 63 -13.05 3.09 21.28
N ILE A 64 -12.77 4.34 20.89
CA ILE A 64 -13.39 5.54 21.48
C ILE A 64 -14.92 5.56 21.34
N LYS A 65 -15.49 4.95 20.29
CA LYS A 65 -16.94 4.86 20.08
C LYS A 65 -17.65 4.10 21.20
N ASN A 66 -16.90 3.24 21.91
CA ASN A 66 -17.39 2.47 23.05
C ASN A 66 -17.16 3.17 24.40
N LYS A 67 -16.69 4.44 24.37
CA LYS A 67 -16.48 5.24 25.60
C LYS A 67 -17.81 5.43 26.34
N THR A 68 -17.81 5.12 27.62
CA THR A 68 -18.95 5.35 28.52
C THR A 68 -18.53 6.18 29.73
N LYS A 69 -19.39 7.08 30.18
CA LYS A 69 -19.20 7.86 31.39
C LYS A 69 -20.15 7.40 32.50
N LYS A 70 -19.68 7.46 33.73
CA LYS A 70 -20.49 7.18 34.93
C LYS A 70 -21.26 8.41 35.42
N THR A 71 -20.74 9.60 35.14
CA THR A 71 -21.27 10.90 35.58
C THR A 71 -21.56 11.75 34.34
N ARG A 72 -22.68 12.48 34.33
CA ARG A 72 -23.07 13.31 33.17
C ARG A 72 -23.08 12.49 31.87
N THR A 73 -23.89 11.45 31.86
CA THR A 73 -24.05 10.56 30.71
C THR A 73 -24.63 11.24 29.46
N ASP A 74 -25.24 12.43 29.67
CA ASP A 74 -25.75 13.34 28.67
C ASP A 74 -24.65 14.03 27.85
N ILE A 75 -23.44 14.15 28.40
CA ILE A 75 -22.26 14.74 27.75
C ILE A 75 -21.23 13.63 27.56
N ASN A 76 -21.19 13.03 26.37
CA ASN A 76 -20.27 11.94 26.06
C ASN A 76 -19.89 11.96 24.58
N ASN A 77 -18.95 12.81 24.22
CA ASN A 77 -18.44 12.90 22.87
C ASN A 77 -17.60 11.67 22.52
N VAL A 78 -17.77 11.13 21.33
CA VAL A 78 -17.11 9.91 20.82
C VAL A 78 -16.63 10.11 19.37
N GLY A 79 -16.21 11.32 19.05
CA GLY A 79 -15.63 11.66 17.75
C GLY A 79 -14.33 10.89 17.49
N VAL A 80 -14.08 10.55 16.24
CA VAL A 80 -12.86 9.86 15.80
C VAL A 80 -12.05 10.82 14.94
N GLU A 81 -10.85 11.14 15.38
CA GLU A 81 -9.83 11.80 14.58
C GLU A 81 -8.99 10.70 13.90
N ASN A 82 -9.31 10.40 12.63
CA ASN A 82 -8.84 9.18 11.98
C ASN A 82 -7.41 9.28 11.43
N TRP A 83 -6.45 9.44 12.33
CA TRP A 83 -5.03 9.42 12.00
C TRP A 83 -4.56 8.07 11.43
N ALA A 84 -5.20 6.97 11.82
CA ALA A 84 -4.84 5.64 11.31
C ALA A 84 -4.98 5.57 9.80
N TYR A 85 -6.12 6.00 9.26
CA TYR A 85 -6.35 6.08 7.82
C TYR A 85 -5.36 7.03 7.13
N ALA A 86 -5.17 8.22 7.70
CA ALA A 86 -4.28 9.22 7.10
C ALA A 86 -2.83 8.72 6.96
N PHE A 87 -2.31 7.98 7.95
CA PHE A 87 -0.96 7.42 7.90
C PHE A 87 -0.85 6.24 6.94
N VAL A 88 -1.87 5.38 6.86
CA VAL A 88 -1.91 4.27 5.88
C VAL A 88 -1.93 4.83 4.46
N ASP A 89 -2.82 5.77 4.18
CA ASP A 89 -2.98 6.38 2.86
C ASP A 89 -1.72 7.14 2.43
N TRP A 90 -1.10 7.90 3.34
CA TRP A 90 0.17 8.57 3.06
C TRP A 90 1.28 7.57 2.68
N LYS A 91 1.45 6.49 3.46
CA LYS A 91 2.50 5.49 3.20
C LYS A 91 2.26 4.72 1.91
N LYS A 92 1.02 4.34 1.66
CA LYS A 92 0.61 3.70 0.41
C LYS A 92 0.97 4.55 -0.80
N THR A 93 0.55 5.81 -0.77
CA THR A 93 0.78 6.77 -1.86
C THR A 93 2.26 7.11 -2.01
N PHE A 94 3.01 7.24 -0.91
CA PHE A 94 4.45 7.53 -0.96
C PHE A 94 5.25 6.40 -1.61
N LEU A 95 4.88 5.13 -1.40
CA LEU A 95 5.58 3.98 -1.99
C LEU A 95 5.14 3.67 -3.42
N LEU A 96 3.82 3.68 -3.67
CA LEU A 96 3.19 3.15 -4.89
C LEU A 96 2.36 4.20 -5.66
N GLY A 97 2.48 5.47 -5.33
CA GLY A 97 1.80 6.56 -6.05
C GLY A 97 2.24 6.70 -7.53
N LYS A 98 3.36 6.05 -7.89
CA LYS A 98 3.77 5.85 -9.28
C LYS A 98 3.79 4.36 -9.60
N PRO A 99 3.41 3.97 -10.85
CA PRO A 99 3.41 2.56 -11.26
C PRO A 99 4.75 1.87 -11.01
N VAL A 100 4.68 0.63 -10.54
CA VAL A 100 5.84 -0.25 -10.46
C VAL A 100 6.35 -0.53 -11.85
N GLN A 101 7.64 -0.31 -12.09
CA GLN A 101 8.26 -0.53 -13.39
C GLN A 101 9.23 -1.70 -13.32
N TYR A 102 9.17 -2.54 -14.35
CA TYR A 102 10.11 -3.61 -14.58
C TYR A 102 11.14 -3.13 -15.59
N ALA A 103 12.42 -3.21 -15.23
CA ALA A 103 13.52 -2.79 -16.07
C ALA A 103 14.50 -3.95 -16.32
N PRO A 104 15.17 -3.99 -17.47
CA PRO A 104 16.18 -5.00 -17.75
C PRO A 104 17.44 -4.76 -16.90
N ILE A 105 18.01 -5.85 -16.38
CA ILE A 105 19.35 -5.81 -15.79
C ILE A 105 20.39 -5.84 -16.93
N ASN A 106 20.09 -6.55 -18.03
CA ASN A 106 20.95 -6.68 -19.19
C ASN A 106 20.19 -6.29 -20.47
N ASP A 107 20.86 -5.71 -21.46
CA ASP A 107 20.24 -5.19 -22.70
C ASP A 107 19.54 -6.24 -23.59
N SER A 108 19.78 -7.53 -23.36
CA SER A 108 19.26 -8.62 -24.19
C SER A 108 17.77 -8.93 -24.03
N SER A 109 17.09 -8.35 -23.04
CA SER A 109 15.70 -8.69 -22.67
C SER A 109 14.71 -7.52 -22.83
N ASN A 110 15.12 -6.45 -23.52
CA ASN A 110 14.36 -5.20 -23.55
C ASN A 110 12.94 -5.35 -24.13
N GLU A 111 12.75 -6.10 -25.22
CA GLU A 111 11.45 -6.25 -25.89
C GLU A 111 10.46 -7.04 -25.03
N GLU A 112 10.91 -8.16 -24.43
CA GLU A 112 10.06 -8.96 -23.54
C GLU A 112 9.68 -8.20 -22.25
N ILE A 113 10.51 -7.29 -21.78
CA ILE A 113 10.24 -6.46 -20.58
C ILE A 113 9.27 -5.33 -20.92
N ILE A 114 9.37 -4.72 -22.09
CA ILE A 114 8.38 -3.75 -22.57
C ILE A 114 7.00 -4.41 -22.63
N GLU A 115 6.95 -5.61 -23.20
CA GLU A 115 5.72 -6.39 -23.27
C GLU A 115 5.18 -6.77 -21.88
N LEU A 116 6.06 -7.14 -20.96
CA LEU A 116 5.67 -7.39 -19.57
C LEU A 116 5.02 -6.14 -18.92
N ASN A 117 5.60 -4.96 -19.11
CA ASN A 117 5.01 -3.73 -18.59
C ASN A 117 3.65 -3.41 -19.24
N ASN A 118 3.49 -3.71 -20.54
CA ASN A 118 2.20 -3.57 -21.23
C ASN A 118 1.15 -4.49 -20.61
N TYR A 119 1.47 -5.77 -20.39
CA TYR A 119 0.57 -6.72 -19.73
C TYR A 119 0.21 -6.30 -18.31
N MET A 120 1.17 -5.76 -17.52
CA MET A 120 0.91 -5.24 -16.19
C MET A 120 0.00 -4.01 -16.21
N SER A 121 0.16 -3.15 -17.20
CA SER A 121 -0.72 -2.00 -17.41
C SER A 121 -2.13 -2.43 -17.83
N TYR A 122 -2.25 -3.44 -18.68
CA TYR A 122 -3.53 -3.99 -19.10
C TYR A 122 -4.34 -4.56 -17.92
N GLU A 123 -3.67 -5.21 -16.97
CA GLU A 123 -4.29 -5.76 -15.74
C GLU A 123 -4.49 -4.72 -14.63
N ASP A 124 -4.30 -3.43 -14.91
CA ASP A 124 -4.40 -2.35 -13.90
C ASP A 124 -3.60 -2.62 -12.62
N LYS A 125 -2.44 -3.32 -12.77
CA LYS A 125 -1.60 -3.73 -11.64
C LYS A 125 -1.27 -2.59 -10.69
N ASN A 126 -1.19 -1.37 -11.19
CA ASN A 126 -0.90 -0.20 -10.36
C ASN A 126 -1.96 0.03 -9.27
N ILE A 127 -3.24 -0.06 -9.64
CA ILE A 127 -4.35 0.07 -8.67
C ILE A 127 -4.34 -1.12 -7.73
N LEU A 128 -4.20 -2.33 -8.29
CA LEU A 128 -4.12 -3.55 -7.50
C LEU A 128 -2.95 -3.54 -6.51
N ASP A 129 -1.80 -2.97 -6.87
CA ASP A 129 -0.65 -2.85 -5.96
C ASP A 129 -0.93 -1.87 -4.82
N MET A 130 -1.61 -0.75 -5.10
CA MET A 130 -2.01 0.21 -4.07
C MET A 130 -2.98 -0.42 -3.07
N ASP A 131 -4.01 -1.10 -3.55
CA ASP A 131 -5.01 -1.76 -2.71
C ASP A 131 -4.38 -2.88 -1.88
N LEU A 132 -3.53 -3.72 -2.50
CA LEU A 132 -2.79 -4.77 -1.79
C LEU A 132 -1.89 -4.21 -0.70
N TRP A 133 -1.22 -3.09 -0.97
CA TRP A 133 -0.32 -2.47 0.00
C TRP A 133 -1.08 -1.78 1.12
N GLU A 134 -2.28 -1.28 0.87
CA GLU A 134 -3.20 -0.81 1.91
C GLU A 134 -3.50 -1.93 2.91
N ASP A 135 -3.86 -3.12 2.43
CA ASP A 135 -4.06 -4.30 3.26
C ASP A 135 -2.81 -4.65 4.07
N VAL A 136 -1.63 -4.65 3.43
CA VAL A 136 -0.35 -4.94 4.11
C VAL A 136 -0.06 -3.92 5.21
N LEU A 137 -0.30 -2.64 4.97
CA LEU A 137 -0.10 -1.59 5.97
C LEU A 137 -1.12 -1.68 7.11
N ALA A 138 -2.40 -1.94 6.78
CA ALA A 138 -3.49 -2.01 7.73
C ALA A 138 -3.47 -3.29 8.59
N CYS A 139 -3.27 -4.46 7.96
CA CYS A 139 -3.36 -5.76 8.63
C CYS A 139 -2.01 -6.44 8.84
N GLY A 140 -0.93 -5.93 8.24
CA GLY A 140 0.40 -6.54 8.27
C GLY A 140 0.64 -7.59 7.19
N ARG A 141 -0.37 -7.95 6.39
CA ARG A 141 -0.30 -8.92 5.29
C ARG A 141 -1.36 -8.63 4.22
N GLY A 142 -1.10 -9.06 3.00
CA GLY A 142 -2.03 -9.05 1.87
C GLY A 142 -1.71 -10.21 0.92
N PHE A 143 -2.63 -10.56 0.04
CA PHE A 143 -2.50 -11.74 -0.82
C PHE A 143 -2.82 -11.41 -2.27
N ARG A 144 -1.93 -11.82 -3.17
CA ARG A 144 -2.11 -11.71 -4.62
C ARG A 144 -2.32 -13.09 -5.23
N TYR A 145 -3.43 -13.26 -5.92
CA TYR A 145 -3.70 -14.40 -6.78
C TYR A 145 -3.28 -14.08 -8.20
N SER A 146 -2.50 -14.97 -8.83
CA SER A 146 -2.00 -14.84 -10.20
C SER A 146 -2.26 -16.14 -10.94
N ASN A 147 -3.18 -16.14 -11.89
CA ASN A 147 -3.54 -17.35 -12.62
C ASN A 147 -3.84 -17.10 -14.10
N SER A 148 -3.85 -18.16 -14.89
CA SER A 148 -4.20 -18.17 -16.31
C SER A 148 -5.59 -18.77 -16.48
N THR A 149 -6.63 -17.96 -16.32
CA THR A 149 -8.03 -18.43 -16.42
C THR A 149 -8.70 -18.00 -17.72
N LYS A 150 -8.15 -17.02 -18.42
CA LYS A 150 -8.75 -16.46 -19.64
C LYS A 150 -8.15 -17.06 -20.91
N ILE A 151 -9.01 -17.28 -21.92
CA ILE A 151 -8.59 -17.42 -23.31
C ILE A 151 -8.39 -15.99 -23.80
N THR A 152 -7.14 -15.55 -23.90
CA THR A 152 -6.81 -14.17 -24.28
C THR A 152 -6.73 -13.99 -25.78
N ASP A 153 -7.11 -12.82 -26.24
CA ASP A 153 -6.76 -12.33 -27.58
C ASP A 153 -5.27 -11.91 -27.63
N GLU A 154 -4.74 -11.58 -28.80
CA GLU A 154 -3.30 -11.36 -28.96
C GLU A 154 -2.76 -10.15 -28.16
N ASP A 155 -3.62 -9.16 -27.93
CA ASP A 155 -3.27 -7.91 -27.24
C ASP A 155 -3.53 -7.94 -25.72
N GLU A 156 -4.12 -9.01 -25.18
CA GLU A 156 -4.46 -9.13 -23.77
C GLU A 156 -3.38 -9.84 -22.95
N ALA A 157 -3.31 -9.51 -21.65
CA ALA A 157 -2.43 -10.22 -20.74
C ALA A 157 -2.81 -11.71 -20.64
N PRO A 158 -1.85 -12.64 -20.71
CA PRO A 158 -2.13 -14.07 -20.65
C PRO A 158 -2.43 -14.57 -19.22
N PHE A 159 -2.52 -13.67 -18.27
CA PHE A 159 -2.76 -13.92 -16.85
C PHE A 159 -3.81 -12.96 -16.29
N GLU A 160 -4.31 -13.28 -15.13
CA GLU A 160 -5.24 -12.47 -14.34
C GLU A 160 -4.63 -12.22 -12.97
N LEU A 161 -4.73 -11.00 -12.47
CA LEU A 161 -4.28 -10.58 -11.14
C LEU A 161 -5.49 -10.21 -10.27
N VAL A 162 -5.60 -10.80 -9.10
CA VAL A 162 -6.67 -10.50 -8.13
C VAL A 162 -6.07 -10.35 -6.74
N ASN A 163 -6.47 -9.33 -6.01
CA ASN A 163 -6.19 -9.24 -4.57
C ASN A 163 -7.24 -10.06 -3.81
N LEU A 164 -6.79 -10.83 -2.86
CA LEU A 164 -7.66 -11.63 -2.01
C LEU A 164 -7.83 -10.96 -0.66
N ASP A 165 -9.05 -11.01 -0.14
CA ASP A 165 -9.38 -10.48 1.18
C ASP A 165 -8.47 -11.09 2.26
N PRO A 166 -7.71 -10.28 3.03
CA PRO A 166 -6.73 -10.79 3.98
C PRO A 166 -7.32 -11.55 5.17
N TRP A 167 -8.63 -11.44 5.39
CA TRP A 167 -9.36 -12.21 6.41
C TRP A 167 -9.90 -13.55 5.90
N LYS A 168 -9.91 -13.78 4.58
CA LYS A 168 -10.34 -15.03 3.96
C LYS A 168 -9.19 -15.93 3.53
N CYS A 169 -7.98 -15.39 3.42
CA CYS A 169 -6.84 -16.08 2.84
C CYS A 169 -5.79 -16.42 3.90
N GLU A 170 -5.27 -17.64 3.84
CA GLU A 170 -4.15 -18.09 4.65
C GLU A 170 -3.09 -18.79 3.79
N VAL A 171 -1.83 -18.60 4.17
CA VAL A 171 -0.70 -19.34 3.59
C VAL A 171 -0.07 -20.20 4.66
N VAL A 172 0.06 -21.50 4.38
CA VAL A 172 0.67 -22.48 5.27
C VAL A 172 2.08 -22.77 4.84
N TYR A 173 2.99 -22.73 5.81
CA TYR A 173 4.41 -22.96 5.61
C TYR A 173 4.87 -24.25 6.28
N SER A 174 5.96 -24.80 5.78
CA SER A 174 6.65 -25.92 6.44
C SER A 174 7.24 -25.47 7.78
N SER A 175 7.13 -26.31 8.81
CA SER A 175 7.84 -26.13 10.08
C SER A 175 9.34 -26.41 9.99
N GLY A 176 9.82 -26.96 8.85
CA GLY A 176 11.22 -27.24 8.58
C GLY A 176 12.10 -25.98 8.52
N ILE A 177 13.41 -26.18 8.40
CA ILE A 177 14.41 -25.09 8.39
C ILE A 177 14.16 -24.10 7.25
N ASN A 178 13.77 -24.57 6.07
CA ASN A 178 13.56 -23.74 4.87
C ASN A 178 12.27 -22.92 4.91
N LYS A 179 11.29 -23.27 5.76
CA LYS A 179 9.98 -22.62 5.87
C LYS A 179 9.32 -22.39 4.50
N GLU A 180 9.35 -23.42 3.65
CA GLU A 180 8.78 -23.37 2.31
C GLU A 180 7.26 -23.24 2.39
N GLN A 181 6.66 -22.50 1.45
CA GLN A 181 5.21 -22.46 1.30
C GLN A 181 4.72 -23.84 0.88
N LEU A 182 3.77 -24.38 1.61
CA LEU A 182 3.15 -25.68 1.30
C LEU A 182 1.93 -25.51 0.40
N PHE A 183 1.01 -24.66 0.83
CA PHE A 183 -0.20 -24.29 0.08
C PHE A 183 -0.73 -22.95 0.58
N ALA A 184 -1.65 -22.39 -0.19
CA ALA A 184 -2.48 -21.30 0.24
C ALA A 184 -3.94 -21.74 0.18
N CYS A 185 -4.78 -21.20 1.06
CA CYS A 185 -6.20 -21.53 1.09
C CYS A 185 -7.04 -20.25 1.26
N VAL A 186 -8.20 -20.28 0.64
CA VAL A 186 -9.20 -19.21 0.72
C VAL A 186 -10.48 -19.79 1.26
N GLN A 187 -10.96 -19.21 2.36
CA GLN A 187 -12.24 -19.59 2.97
C GLN A 187 -13.38 -18.78 2.35
N THR A 188 -14.46 -19.46 2.01
CA THR A 188 -15.68 -18.85 1.50
C THR A 188 -16.88 -19.44 2.25
N GLU A 189 -17.77 -18.58 2.71
CA GLU A 189 -19.09 -19.03 3.21
C GLU A 189 -20.00 -19.26 2.01
N MET A 190 -20.55 -20.46 1.93
CA MET A 190 -21.48 -20.87 0.90
C MET A 190 -22.85 -21.18 1.51
N GLU A 191 -23.91 -21.07 0.72
CA GLU A 191 -25.25 -21.41 1.14
C GLU A 191 -25.81 -22.52 0.25
N GLN A 192 -26.46 -23.50 0.88
CA GLN A 192 -27.23 -24.49 0.16
C GLN A 192 -28.65 -24.53 0.69
N LEU A 193 -29.60 -24.77 -0.19
CA LEU A 193 -31.00 -25.03 0.18
C LEU A 193 -31.13 -26.47 0.66
N VAL A 194 -31.58 -26.66 1.90
CA VAL A 194 -31.84 -27.97 2.49
C VAL A 194 -33.31 -28.09 2.83
N GLU A 195 -33.84 -29.27 2.60
CA GLU A 195 -35.20 -29.61 3.05
C GLU A 195 -35.15 -29.94 4.54
N VAL A 196 -35.87 -29.18 5.34
CA VAL A 196 -36.00 -29.39 6.79
C VAL A 196 -37.48 -29.63 7.10
N PHE A 197 -37.73 -30.68 7.87
CA PHE A 197 -39.10 -30.94 8.36
C PHE A 197 -39.42 -29.98 9.50
N ASP A 198 -40.40 -29.10 9.28
CA ASP A 198 -40.87 -28.19 10.32
C ASP A 198 -41.94 -28.94 11.15
N GLU A 199 -41.57 -29.30 12.38
CA GLU A 199 -42.47 -30.02 13.31
C GLU A 199 -43.69 -29.19 13.66
N ASN A 200 -43.63 -27.86 13.68
CA ASN A 200 -44.77 -26.99 14.01
C ASN A 200 -45.76 -26.87 12.87
N ALA A 201 -45.27 -26.83 11.63
CA ALA A 201 -46.11 -26.74 10.44
C ALA A 201 -46.44 -28.11 9.84
N ASN A 202 -45.85 -29.20 10.33
CA ASN A 202 -45.94 -30.57 9.83
C ASN A 202 -45.78 -30.68 8.31
N GLN A 203 -44.80 -29.89 7.77
CA GLN A 203 -44.50 -29.84 6.35
C GLN A 203 -42.97 -29.70 6.12
N ILE A 204 -42.51 -30.10 4.94
CA ILE A 204 -41.15 -29.88 4.52
C ILE A 204 -40.99 -28.42 4.07
N VAL A 205 -40.05 -27.71 4.67
CA VAL A 205 -39.71 -26.32 4.33
C VAL A 205 -38.27 -26.30 3.82
N ILE A 206 -38.07 -25.56 2.73
CA ILE A 206 -36.72 -25.33 2.20
C ILE A 206 -36.10 -24.16 2.95
N GLN A 207 -34.95 -24.41 3.61
CA GLN A 207 -34.24 -23.40 4.36
C GLN A 207 -32.79 -23.30 3.86
N PRO A 208 -32.22 -22.08 3.81
CA PRO A 208 -30.81 -21.92 3.51
C PRO A 208 -29.96 -22.41 4.69
N LYS A 209 -29.00 -23.30 4.42
CA LYS A 209 -28.00 -23.75 5.37
C LYS A 209 -26.64 -23.24 4.92
N LYS A 210 -25.95 -22.51 5.78
CA LYS A 210 -24.58 -22.06 5.55
C LYS A 210 -23.59 -23.19 5.83
N TYR A 211 -22.52 -23.23 5.03
CA TYR A 211 -21.40 -24.11 5.21
C TYR A 211 -20.12 -23.41 4.80
N SER A 212 -18.97 -23.85 5.34
CA SER A 212 -17.65 -23.31 4.99
C SER A 212 -17.02 -24.13 3.87
N GLU A 213 -16.44 -23.43 2.91
CA GLU A 213 -15.66 -24.03 1.84
C GLU A 213 -14.25 -23.43 1.82
N TRP A 214 -13.25 -24.32 1.80
CA TRP A 214 -11.85 -23.96 1.60
C TRP A 214 -11.41 -24.33 0.21
N THR A 215 -11.08 -23.34 -0.62
CA THR A 215 -10.38 -23.58 -1.87
C THR A 215 -8.88 -23.53 -1.61
N VAL A 216 -8.21 -24.65 -1.78
CA VAL A 216 -6.80 -24.83 -1.43
C VAL A 216 -5.95 -24.97 -2.68
N TYR A 217 -4.92 -24.16 -2.78
CA TYR A 217 -3.98 -24.13 -3.89
C TYR A 217 -2.61 -24.61 -3.42
N SER A 218 -2.26 -25.86 -3.73
CA SER A 218 -0.90 -26.38 -3.65
C SER A 218 -0.16 -26.07 -4.95
N ARG A 219 1.11 -26.41 -5.03
CA ARG A 219 1.91 -26.17 -6.22
C ARG A 219 1.40 -26.89 -7.47
N ASN A 220 0.86 -28.11 -7.33
CA ASN A 220 0.48 -28.99 -8.44
C ASN A 220 -1.02 -29.27 -8.54
N ALA A 221 -1.82 -28.86 -7.55
CA ALA A 221 -3.25 -29.15 -7.54
C ALA A 221 -4.05 -28.10 -6.76
N CYS A 222 -5.30 -27.96 -7.14
CA CYS A 222 -6.32 -27.20 -6.43
C CYS A 222 -7.30 -28.22 -5.81
N PHE A 223 -7.64 -28.03 -4.53
CA PHE A 223 -8.58 -28.84 -3.79
C PHE A 223 -9.71 -27.97 -3.27
N VAL A 224 -10.92 -28.50 -3.27
CA VAL A 224 -12.06 -27.90 -2.57
C VAL A 224 -12.40 -28.79 -1.38
N ILE A 225 -12.41 -28.22 -0.20
CA ILE A 225 -12.66 -28.89 1.06
C ILE A 225 -13.86 -28.18 1.71
N ASP A 226 -14.92 -28.90 2.01
CA ASP A 226 -16.12 -28.33 2.62
C ASP A 226 -16.61 -29.14 3.83
N ASP A 227 -17.47 -28.52 4.62
CA ASP A 227 -18.19 -29.10 5.74
C ASP A 227 -19.70 -29.21 5.49
N LYS A 228 -20.09 -29.27 4.23
CA LYS A 228 -21.49 -29.27 3.77
C LYS A 228 -22.39 -30.25 4.50
N ASP A 229 -21.88 -31.43 4.77
CA ASP A 229 -22.61 -32.52 5.46
C ASP A 229 -22.29 -32.59 6.98
N ASN A 230 -21.82 -31.50 7.58
CA ASN A 230 -21.28 -31.38 8.93
C ASN A 230 -19.98 -32.20 9.16
N GLU A 231 -19.35 -32.68 8.10
CA GLU A 231 -18.05 -33.32 8.13
C GLU A 231 -17.15 -32.71 7.06
N TRP A 232 -15.96 -32.34 7.46
CA TRP A 232 -14.95 -31.86 6.54
C TRP A 232 -14.50 -32.96 5.60
N LYS A 233 -14.62 -32.74 4.30
CA LYS A 233 -14.20 -33.66 3.25
C LYS A 233 -13.61 -32.94 2.06
N VAL A 234 -12.80 -33.63 1.27
CA VAL A 234 -12.32 -33.15 -0.02
C VAL A 234 -13.41 -33.41 -1.05
N SER A 235 -14.11 -32.38 -1.50
CA SER A 235 -15.22 -32.48 -2.47
C SER A 235 -14.75 -32.54 -3.89
N SER A 236 -13.66 -31.84 -4.23
CA SER A 236 -13.08 -31.91 -5.57
C SER A 236 -11.58 -31.68 -5.59
N SER A 237 -10.93 -32.18 -6.62
CA SER A 237 -9.51 -31.91 -6.86
C SER A 237 -9.25 -31.73 -8.36
N LYS A 238 -8.48 -30.68 -8.70
CA LYS A 238 -8.10 -30.36 -10.09
C LYS A 238 -6.57 -30.20 -10.18
N PRO A 239 -5.89 -30.71 -11.22
CA PRO A 239 -4.47 -30.50 -11.40
C PRO A 239 -4.18 -29.04 -11.75
N LEU A 240 -3.13 -28.47 -11.16
CA LEU A 240 -2.56 -27.19 -11.59
C LEU A 240 -1.38 -27.47 -12.54
N ILE A 241 -1.61 -27.21 -13.81
CA ILE A 241 -0.61 -27.47 -14.86
C ILE A 241 0.63 -26.60 -14.65
N LEU A 242 0.46 -25.41 -14.07
CA LEU A 242 1.52 -24.42 -13.89
C LEU A 242 2.68 -24.94 -13.02
N ASN A 243 2.39 -25.80 -12.06
CA ASN A 243 3.35 -26.34 -11.06
C ASN A 243 4.14 -25.22 -10.37
N GLU A 244 3.39 -24.19 -9.88
CA GLU A 244 3.86 -23.06 -9.07
C GLU A 244 2.76 -22.60 -8.11
N HIS A 245 3.18 -21.90 -7.04
CA HIS A 245 2.24 -21.29 -6.12
C HIS A 245 1.59 -20.06 -6.77
N ILE A 246 0.28 -20.10 -6.95
CA ILE A 246 -0.50 -19.04 -7.63
C ILE A 246 -0.99 -17.95 -6.67
N ILE A 247 -0.88 -18.17 -5.37
CA ILE A 247 -1.16 -17.17 -4.34
C ILE A 247 0.17 -16.79 -3.68
N THR A 248 0.47 -15.50 -3.68
CA THR A 248 1.66 -14.91 -3.06
C THR A 248 1.26 -14.04 -1.89
N GLU A 249 1.86 -14.28 -0.73
CA GLU A 249 1.69 -13.44 0.45
C GLU A 249 2.66 -12.25 0.40
N TYR A 250 2.13 -11.04 0.60
CA TYR A 250 2.87 -9.81 0.83
C TYR A 250 2.80 -9.47 2.31
N TYR A 251 3.91 -9.13 2.94
CA TYR A 251 3.93 -8.77 4.36
C TYR A 251 5.02 -7.73 4.66
N LEU A 252 4.73 -6.85 5.60
CA LEU A 252 5.61 -5.74 5.96
C LEU A 252 6.84 -6.19 6.73
N ASN A 253 6.68 -7.18 7.60
CA ASN A 253 7.71 -7.69 8.49
C ASN A 253 7.43 -9.16 8.87
N LYS A 254 8.46 -9.84 9.39
CA LYS A 254 8.38 -11.27 9.75
C LYS A 254 7.22 -11.63 10.70
N ARG A 255 6.79 -10.70 11.55
CA ARG A 255 5.68 -10.92 12.49
C ARG A 255 4.34 -10.47 11.94
N ARG A 256 4.29 -9.91 10.74
CA ARG A 256 3.08 -9.36 10.13
C ARG A 256 2.38 -8.32 11.02
N ILE A 257 3.20 -7.48 11.68
CA ILE A 257 2.72 -6.36 12.49
C ILE A 257 2.37 -5.23 11.54
N SER A 258 1.17 -4.69 11.68
CA SER A 258 0.68 -3.54 10.91
C SER A 258 1.24 -2.22 11.45
N ILE A 259 1.14 -1.16 10.64
CA ILE A 259 1.49 0.19 11.13
C ILE A 259 0.45 0.71 12.13
N ILE A 260 -0.80 0.25 12.02
CA ILE A 260 -1.86 0.60 12.98
C ILE A 260 -1.52 0.04 14.36
N GLU A 261 -1.05 -1.21 14.45
CA GLU A 261 -0.63 -1.82 15.71
C GLU A 261 0.51 -1.04 16.37
N LEU A 262 1.43 -0.48 15.58
CA LEU A 262 2.55 0.32 16.10
C LEU A 262 2.09 1.67 16.67
N GLY A 263 1.05 2.25 16.12
CA GLY A 263 0.53 3.56 16.53
C GLY A 263 -0.70 3.53 17.44
N LYS A 264 -1.35 2.35 17.61
CA LYS A 264 -2.68 2.22 18.20
C LYS A 264 -2.87 2.93 19.53
N ASP A 265 -1.99 2.68 20.48
CA ASP A 265 -2.09 3.30 21.82
C ASP A 265 -2.02 4.84 21.77
N ILE A 266 -1.34 5.38 20.76
CA ILE A 266 -1.24 6.83 20.58
C ILE A 266 -2.48 7.37 19.87
N PHE A 267 -2.99 6.68 18.86
CA PHE A 267 -4.26 7.03 18.21
C PHE A 267 -5.42 7.06 19.22
N ASP A 268 -5.52 6.01 20.05
CA ASP A 268 -6.53 5.94 21.12
C ASP A 268 -6.38 7.08 22.13
N ASN A 269 -5.16 7.43 22.52
CA ASN A 269 -4.90 8.54 23.44
C ASN A 269 -5.28 9.90 22.84
N ILE A 270 -5.01 10.13 21.55
CA ILE A 270 -5.38 11.36 20.85
C ILE A 270 -6.90 11.49 20.84
N ASN A 271 -7.60 10.46 20.37
CA ASN A 271 -9.06 10.46 20.34
C ASN A 271 -9.67 10.66 21.75
N TYR A 272 -9.08 10.03 22.77
CA TYR A 272 -9.57 10.16 24.14
C TYR A 272 -9.43 11.59 24.66
N VAL A 273 -8.28 12.23 24.45
CA VAL A 273 -8.02 13.60 24.92
C VAL A 273 -8.90 14.60 24.17
N GLU A 274 -9.04 14.48 22.86
CA GLU A 274 -9.87 15.35 22.04
C GLU A 274 -11.34 15.30 22.50
N ASN A 275 -11.84 14.09 22.72
CA ASN A 275 -13.23 13.93 23.21
C ASN A 275 -13.42 14.40 24.67
N LEU A 276 -12.38 14.37 25.50
CA LEU A 276 -12.43 14.99 26.83
C LEU A 276 -12.51 16.51 26.75
N ASP A 277 -11.73 17.13 25.85
CA ASP A 277 -11.77 18.57 25.63
C ASP A 277 -13.15 19.02 25.12
N LEU A 278 -13.73 18.27 24.19
CA LEU A 278 -15.11 18.53 23.71
C LEU A 278 -16.12 18.38 24.83
N ASP A 279 -16.02 17.33 25.64
CA ASP A 279 -16.90 17.12 26.81
C ASP A 279 -16.79 18.27 27.80
N ASP A 280 -15.59 18.80 28.04
CA ASP A 280 -15.36 19.91 28.97
C ASP A 280 -15.89 21.24 28.41
N ILE A 281 -15.73 21.48 27.10
CA ILE A 281 -16.31 22.67 26.44
C ILE A 281 -17.85 22.61 26.57
N GLU A 282 -18.47 21.47 26.30
CA GLU A 282 -19.91 21.28 26.41
C GLU A 282 -20.39 21.43 27.86
N GLN A 283 -19.63 20.88 28.82
CA GLN A 283 -19.90 21.04 30.25
C GLN A 283 -19.75 22.47 30.71
N PHE A 284 -18.82 23.23 30.12
CA PHE A 284 -18.64 24.66 30.42
C PHE A 284 -19.86 25.48 30.01
N VAL A 285 -20.44 25.19 28.85
CA VAL A 285 -21.68 25.82 28.40
C VAL A 285 -22.83 25.50 29.36
N ASN A 286 -22.83 24.28 29.95
CA ASN A 286 -23.80 23.82 30.93
C ASN A 286 -23.26 23.90 32.38
N SER A 287 -22.55 24.98 32.72
CA SER A 287 -21.86 25.19 34.01
C SER A 287 -22.74 24.95 35.24
N ILE A 288 -22.14 24.38 36.29
CA ILE A 288 -22.83 24.15 37.58
C ILE A 288 -22.77 25.43 38.41
N MET A 289 -23.93 25.99 38.70
CA MET A 289 -24.04 27.11 39.62
C MET A 289 -24.08 26.59 41.07
N VAL A 290 -23.16 27.06 41.91
CA VAL A 290 -23.14 26.75 43.34
C VAL A 290 -23.69 27.94 44.09
N PHE A 291 -24.80 27.73 44.75
CA PHE A 291 -25.42 28.72 45.62
C PHE A 291 -24.96 28.49 47.06
N THR A 292 -24.18 29.43 47.61
CA THR A 292 -23.72 29.34 48.99
C THR A 292 -24.57 30.28 49.87
N ASN A 293 -25.17 29.71 50.94
CA ASN A 293 -26.05 30.45 51.83
C ASN A 293 -27.31 31.07 51.15
N ALA A 294 -27.68 30.54 50.00
CA ALA A 294 -28.87 30.94 49.28
C ALA A 294 -29.66 29.68 48.88
N SER A 295 -30.98 29.73 48.95
CA SER A 295 -31.85 28.74 48.35
C SER A 295 -32.53 29.34 47.15
N VAL A 296 -32.48 28.61 46.04
CA VAL A 296 -33.15 28.97 44.80
C VAL A 296 -34.38 28.04 44.62
N ASP A 297 -35.54 28.60 44.56
CA ASP A 297 -36.77 27.89 44.30
C ASP A 297 -36.91 27.57 42.82
N LYS A 298 -38.00 26.88 42.47
CA LYS A 298 -38.23 26.45 41.08
C LYS A 298 -38.38 27.65 40.14
N GLU A 299 -39.06 28.72 40.62
CA GLU A 299 -39.21 29.97 39.81
C GLU A 299 -37.86 30.67 39.56
N GLY A 300 -36.98 30.66 40.52
CA GLY A 300 -35.61 31.20 40.37
C GLY A 300 -34.76 30.36 39.42
N MET A 301 -34.92 29.05 39.41
CA MET A 301 -34.28 28.15 38.44
C MET A 301 -34.80 28.37 37.02
N ASP A 302 -36.08 28.61 36.88
CA ASP A 302 -36.70 28.89 35.56
C ASP A 302 -36.30 30.29 35.08
N ALA A 303 -36.17 31.26 35.96
CA ALA A 303 -35.60 32.60 35.63
C ALA A 303 -34.13 32.54 35.19
N ILE A 304 -33.31 31.67 35.78
CA ILE A 304 -31.95 31.45 35.31
C ILE A 304 -31.93 30.90 33.88
N LYS A 305 -32.83 29.97 33.56
CA LYS A 305 -32.96 29.40 32.20
C LYS A 305 -33.46 30.39 31.18
N GLU A 306 -34.39 31.24 31.53
CA GLU A 306 -35.07 32.14 30.62
C GLU A 306 -34.30 33.46 30.46
N TYR A 307 -33.77 34.03 31.52
CA TYR A 307 -33.13 35.36 31.52
C TYR A 307 -31.60 35.33 31.77
N GLY A 308 -31.04 34.14 32.10
CA GLY A 308 -29.61 34.02 32.42
C GLY A 308 -29.16 34.70 33.71
N ALA A 309 -30.09 35.15 34.54
CA ALA A 309 -29.80 35.90 35.77
C ALA A 309 -30.67 35.41 36.95
N VAL A 310 -30.12 35.48 38.16
CA VAL A 310 -30.83 35.19 39.37
C VAL A 310 -30.58 36.27 40.42
N SER A 311 -31.64 36.68 41.13
CA SER A 311 -31.52 37.58 42.26
C SER A 311 -31.44 36.77 43.55
N ILE A 312 -30.35 36.97 44.36
CA ILE A 312 -30.14 36.31 45.62
C ILE A 312 -30.22 37.36 46.77
N LYS A 313 -30.89 37.01 47.85
CA LYS A 313 -31.01 37.86 49.03
C LYS A 313 -29.93 37.47 50.05
N SER A 314 -29.17 38.46 50.48
CA SER A 314 -28.13 38.32 51.51
C SER A 314 -28.69 38.86 52.80
N THR A 315 -28.40 38.21 53.92
CA THR A 315 -28.69 38.74 55.28
C THR A 315 -27.43 39.29 55.92
N GLU A 316 -27.56 40.20 56.89
CA GLU A 316 -26.40 40.83 57.55
C GLU A 316 -25.44 39.83 58.20
N GLN A 317 -25.96 38.63 58.53
CA GLN A 317 -25.17 37.58 59.21
C GLN A 317 -24.61 36.52 58.27
N LYS A 318 -25.12 36.37 57.01
CA LYS A 318 -24.68 35.38 56.05
C LYS A 318 -24.68 35.99 54.65
N LYS A 319 -23.50 36.14 54.09
CA LYS A 319 -23.33 36.56 52.68
C LYS A 319 -23.72 35.40 51.76
N ALA A 320 -24.68 35.66 50.89
CA ALA A 320 -25.00 34.76 49.80
C ALA A 320 -24.08 35.03 48.62
N SER A 321 -23.58 34.00 48.06
CA SER A 321 -22.78 34.07 46.80
C SER A 321 -23.23 33.01 45.81
N VAL A 322 -23.11 33.34 44.55
CA VAL A 322 -23.25 32.40 43.43
C VAL A 322 -21.91 32.29 42.76
N GLU A 323 -21.40 31.11 42.72
CA GLU A 323 -20.16 30.81 42.01
C GLU A 323 -20.46 29.83 40.90
N ILE A 324 -19.89 30.09 39.73
CA ILE A 324 -19.93 29.15 38.62
C ILE A 324 -18.69 28.28 38.75
N LEU A 325 -18.88 27.02 39.14
CA LEU A 325 -17.80 26.06 39.10
C LEU A 325 -17.45 25.74 37.64
N GLN A 326 -16.35 26.30 37.23
CA GLN A 326 -15.77 26.02 35.91
C GLN A 326 -14.59 25.06 36.08
N SER A 327 -14.64 23.91 35.42
CA SER A 327 -13.44 23.13 35.22
C SER A 327 -12.54 23.90 34.24
N ARG A 328 -11.51 24.57 34.75
CA ARG A 328 -10.47 25.11 33.89
C ARG A 328 -9.56 23.93 33.49
N LEU A 329 -9.91 23.19 32.44
CA LEU A 329 -8.86 22.46 31.76
C LEU A 329 -7.81 23.50 31.35
N LYS A 330 -6.57 23.21 31.65
CA LYS A 330 -5.47 24.03 31.14
C LYS A 330 -5.32 23.72 29.67
N SER A 331 -6.06 24.38 28.82
CA SER A 331 -6.07 24.18 27.36
C SER A 331 -4.66 24.14 26.76
N LEU A 332 -3.74 24.86 27.38
CA LEU A 332 -2.33 24.85 27.00
C LEU A 332 -1.64 23.50 27.29
N ASP A 333 -1.91 22.89 28.45
CA ASP A 333 -1.32 21.59 28.81
C ASP A 333 -1.86 20.47 27.91
N THR A 334 -3.13 20.51 27.56
CA THR A 334 -3.77 19.58 26.63
C THR A 334 -3.21 19.73 25.23
N GLN A 335 -3.07 20.98 24.76
CA GLN A 335 -2.49 21.25 23.44
C GLN A 335 -1.04 20.77 23.34
N ILE A 336 -0.21 21.00 24.38
CA ILE A 336 1.16 20.49 24.43
C ILE A 336 1.19 18.96 24.42
N PHE A 337 0.29 18.32 25.18
CA PHE A 337 0.18 16.87 25.20
C PHE A 337 -0.20 16.31 23.81
N TYR A 338 -1.21 16.89 23.18
CA TYR A 338 -1.68 16.54 21.85
C TYR A 338 -0.54 16.65 20.81
N LEU A 339 0.12 17.80 20.73
CA LEU A 339 1.24 18.02 19.80
C LEU A 339 2.39 17.02 20.04
N ARG A 340 2.70 16.70 21.30
CA ARG A 340 3.72 15.69 21.63
C ARG A 340 3.32 14.30 21.14
N LYS A 341 2.03 13.93 21.21
CA LYS A 341 1.52 12.64 20.73
C LYS A 341 1.56 12.55 19.22
N ILE A 342 1.15 13.61 18.52
CA ILE A 342 1.27 13.71 17.05
C ILE A 342 2.73 13.59 16.61
N ASN A 343 3.64 14.33 17.25
CA ASN A 343 5.07 14.24 16.94
C ASN A 343 5.62 12.83 17.16
N ALA A 344 5.20 12.15 18.22
CA ALA A 344 5.59 10.76 18.48
C ALA A 344 5.08 9.80 17.39
N LEU A 345 3.85 9.98 16.90
CA LEU A 345 3.32 9.20 15.77
C LEU A 345 4.15 9.39 14.51
N HIS A 346 4.42 10.63 14.13
CA HIS A 346 5.26 10.94 12.97
C HIS A 346 6.65 10.28 13.06
N GLN A 347 7.25 10.26 14.26
CA GLN A 347 8.53 9.61 14.48
C GLN A 347 8.44 8.08 14.45
N ILE A 348 7.46 7.47 15.12
CA ILE A 348 7.29 6.01 15.21
C ILE A 348 6.94 5.44 13.82
N LEU A 349 6.01 6.07 13.12
CA LEU A 349 5.56 5.62 11.81
C LEU A 349 6.44 6.14 10.66
N SER A 350 7.37 7.07 10.98
CA SER A 350 8.31 7.67 10.03
C SER A 350 7.61 8.35 8.85
N VAL A 351 6.56 9.08 9.15
CA VAL A 351 5.85 9.94 8.21
C VAL A 351 6.34 11.37 8.42
N PRO A 352 6.72 12.11 7.37
CA PRO A 352 7.13 13.50 7.50
C PRO A 352 6.03 14.36 8.12
N GLN A 353 6.42 15.32 8.93
CA GLN A 353 5.49 16.30 9.48
C GLN A 353 5.60 17.59 8.67
N ALA A 354 4.49 18.10 8.15
CA ALA A 354 4.45 19.45 7.61
C ALA A 354 4.76 20.43 8.76
N SER A 355 5.82 21.21 8.63
CA SER A 355 6.13 22.22 9.65
C SER A 355 5.06 23.30 9.60
N ASN A 356 4.23 23.39 10.64
CA ASN A 356 3.29 24.50 10.84
C ASN A 356 4.00 25.78 11.32
N SER A 357 5.33 25.78 11.44
CA SER A 357 6.08 26.99 11.73
C SER A 357 6.04 27.89 10.49
N GLY A 358 5.21 28.92 10.51
CA GLY A 358 5.13 29.96 9.49
C GLY A 358 6.43 30.76 9.31
N GLU A 359 7.52 30.33 9.88
CA GLU A 359 8.88 30.78 9.65
C GLU A 359 9.56 29.87 8.62
N VAL A 360 9.04 29.90 7.39
CA VAL A 360 9.89 29.55 6.25
C VAL A 360 10.87 30.72 6.12
N SER A 361 12.06 30.56 6.68
CA SER A 361 13.13 31.52 6.42
C SER A 361 13.34 31.54 4.91
N ASN A 362 13.22 32.72 4.28
CA ASN A 362 13.36 32.95 2.85
C ASN A 362 14.76 32.60 2.30
N ALA A 363 15.60 31.94 3.09
CA ALA A 363 16.99 31.61 2.79
C ALA A 363 17.27 30.11 2.63
N GLU A 364 16.29 29.22 2.90
CA GLU A 364 16.55 27.78 2.81
C GLU A 364 16.26 27.25 1.42
N THR A 365 17.27 26.62 0.82
CA THR A 365 17.11 25.86 -0.42
C THR A 365 16.09 24.73 -0.19
N GLY A 366 15.26 24.43 -1.20
CA GLY A 366 14.23 23.36 -1.09
C GLY A 366 14.75 22.02 -0.54
N LYS A 367 16.05 21.74 -0.63
CA LYS A 367 16.71 20.59 -0.05
C LYS A 367 16.81 20.68 1.49
N ALA A 368 17.08 21.85 2.05
CA ALA A 368 17.12 22.07 3.49
C ALA A 368 15.74 21.91 4.12
N VAL A 369 14.68 22.40 3.44
CA VAL A 369 13.29 22.21 3.85
C VAL A 369 12.90 20.74 3.86
N LEU A 370 13.19 20.00 2.79
CA LEU A 370 12.93 18.56 2.70
C LEU A 370 13.68 17.74 3.77
N THR A 371 14.92 18.12 4.05
CA THR A 371 15.72 17.46 5.09
C THR A 371 15.19 17.78 6.48
N GLY A 372 14.83 19.03 6.75
CA GLY A 372 14.29 19.49 8.03
C GLY A 372 12.90 18.92 8.37
N GLN A 373 12.10 18.59 7.35
CA GLN A 373 10.74 18.05 7.52
C GLN A 373 10.68 16.52 7.71
N GLY A 374 11.80 15.83 7.85
CA GLY A 374 11.83 14.40 8.11
C GLY A 374 11.66 13.50 6.88
N PHE A 375 11.62 14.02 5.66
CA PHE A 375 11.51 13.23 4.42
C PHE A 375 12.71 12.29 4.22
N THR A 376 13.91 12.69 4.66
CA THR A 376 15.09 11.82 4.61
C THR A 376 14.92 10.59 5.52
N SER A 377 14.41 10.78 6.73
CA SER A 377 14.12 9.69 7.67
C SER A 377 13.03 8.77 7.13
N ALA A 378 11.96 9.33 6.56
CA ALA A 378 10.91 8.58 5.90
C ALA A 378 11.45 7.74 4.74
N SER A 379 12.29 8.30 3.88
CA SER A 379 12.89 7.60 2.74
C SER A 379 13.76 6.40 3.17
N VAL A 380 14.52 6.54 4.26
CA VAL A 380 15.36 5.44 4.79
C VAL A 380 14.50 4.28 5.30
N ARG A 381 13.40 4.58 6.01
CA ARG A 381 12.50 3.53 6.52
C ARG A 381 11.68 2.87 5.42
N VAL A 382 11.18 3.64 4.47
CA VAL A 382 10.44 3.10 3.32
C VAL A 382 11.34 2.23 2.43
N ALA A 383 12.66 2.37 2.49
CA ALA A 383 13.56 1.43 1.82
C ALA A 383 13.41 -0.01 2.32
N GLY A 384 13.07 -0.22 3.59
CA GLY A 384 12.74 -1.56 4.12
C GLY A 384 11.41 -2.09 3.59
N GLU A 385 10.41 -1.23 3.49
CA GLU A 385 9.09 -1.56 2.90
C GLU A 385 9.22 -1.88 1.40
N ASP A 386 10.05 -1.13 0.68
CA ASP A 386 10.44 -1.36 -0.70
C ASP A 386 11.04 -2.77 -0.91
N MET A 387 11.96 -3.17 -0.05
CA MET A 387 12.55 -4.52 -0.10
C MET A 387 11.52 -5.61 0.15
N ALA A 388 10.59 -5.40 1.08
CA ALA A 388 9.53 -6.35 1.40
C ALA A 388 8.58 -6.52 0.20
N PHE A 389 8.13 -5.42 -0.39
CA PHE A 389 7.30 -5.45 -1.60
C PHE A 389 8.00 -6.16 -2.75
N LYS A 390 9.23 -5.75 -3.09
CA LYS A 390 10.02 -6.35 -4.19
C LYS A 390 10.26 -7.84 -4.00
N SER A 391 10.46 -8.28 -2.76
CA SER A 391 10.66 -9.71 -2.46
C SER A 391 9.42 -10.54 -2.77
N ALA A 392 8.25 -10.06 -2.37
CA ALA A 392 6.98 -10.73 -2.65
C ALA A 392 6.61 -10.63 -4.14
N ASP A 393 6.80 -9.46 -4.75
CA ASP A 393 6.52 -9.24 -6.17
C ASP A 393 7.39 -10.12 -7.09
N LYS A 394 8.63 -10.42 -6.71
CA LYS A 394 9.48 -11.40 -7.41
C LYS A 394 8.88 -12.81 -7.41
N GLN A 395 8.19 -13.21 -6.35
CA GLN A 395 7.52 -14.51 -6.30
C GLN A 395 6.29 -14.52 -7.21
N SER A 396 5.48 -13.45 -7.19
CA SER A 396 4.36 -13.28 -8.11
C SER A 396 4.82 -13.29 -9.56
N LEU A 397 5.88 -12.54 -9.89
CA LEU A 397 6.49 -12.52 -11.22
C LEU A 397 6.95 -13.91 -11.71
N LYS A 398 7.46 -14.74 -10.82
CA LYS A 398 7.85 -16.11 -11.19
C LYS A 398 6.67 -16.91 -11.73
N THR A 399 5.51 -16.76 -11.11
CA THR A 399 4.26 -17.38 -11.55
C THR A 399 3.78 -16.78 -12.86
N ILE A 400 3.75 -15.47 -12.96
CA ILE A 400 3.35 -14.72 -14.17
C ILE A 400 4.21 -15.11 -15.37
N LEU A 401 5.54 -15.10 -15.23
CA LEU A 401 6.44 -15.49 -16.34
C LEU A 401 6.28 -16.95 -16.76
N LYS A 402 5.91 -17.85 -15.84
CA LYS A 402 5.57 -19.23 -16.21
C LYS A 402 4.28 -19.31 -17.00
N ILE A 403 3.28 -18.50 -16.68
CA ILE A 403 2.04 -18.39 -17.43
C ILE A 403 2.35 -17.89 -18.85
N CYS A 404 3.09 -16.78 -18.97
CA CYS A 404 3.50 -16.23 -20.26
C CYS A 404 4.25 -17.26 -21.13
N LYS A 405 5.22 -17.98 -20.57
CA LYS A 405 5.99 -19.01 -21.29
C LYS A 405 5.13 -20.14 -21.85
N ARG A 406 4.05 -20.49 -21.16
CA ARG A 406 3.14 -21.57 -21.57
C ARG A 406 2.05 -21.14 -22.54
N ASN A 407 1.68 -19.87 -22.52
CA ASN A 407 0.69 -19.34 -23.45
C ASN A 407 1.31 -19.18 -24.84
N PRO A 408 0.79 -19.85 -25.89
CA PRO A 408 1.35 -19.75 -27.25
C PRO A 408 1.31 -18.34 -27.80
N LYS A 409 0.33 -17.54 -27.45
CA LYS A 409 0.12 -16.16 -27.92
C LYS A 409 1.01 -15.12 -27.24
N SER A 410 1.59 -15.42 -26.09
CA SER A 410 2.48 -14.49 -25.41
C SER A 410 3.82 -14.33 -26.11
N ASN A 411 4.31 -13.11 -26.22
CA ASN A 411 5.62 -12.78 -26.76
C ASN A 411 6.76 -13.01 -25.76
N ILE A 412 6.44 -13.24 -24.46
CA ILE A 412 7.41 -13.48 -23.42
C ILE A 412 7.71 -14.96 -23.29
N LYS A 413 8.87 -15.42 -23.82
CA LYS A 413 9.25 -16.84 -23.82
C LYS A 413 10.51 -17.14 -23.00
N ASN A 414 11.50 -16.26 -23.01
CA ASN A 414 12.83 -16.52 -22.45
C ASN A 414 13.13 -15.73 -21.17
N LEU A 415 12.34 -14.71 -20.87
CA LEU A 415 12.54 -13.82 -19.75
C LEU A 415 12.55 -14.59 -18.42
N LYS A 416 13.54 -14.30 -17.57
CA LYS A 416 13.69 -14.85 -16.22
C LYS A 416 13.55 -13.75 -15.19
N VAL A 417 13.11 -14.10 -13.99
CA VAL A 417 13.03 -13.15 -12.87
C VAL A 417 14.40 -12.53 -12.54
N SER A 418 15.50 -13.26 -12.77
CA SER A 418 16.86 -12.76 -12.60
C SER A 418 17.25 -11.64 -13.56
N ASP A 419 16.54 -11.50 -14.67
CA ASP A 419 16.85 -10.53 -15.72
C ASP A 419 16.08 -9.22 -15.51
N ILE A 420 15.22 -9.18 -14.48
CA ILE A 420 14.29 -8.09 -14.18
C ILE A 420 14.70 -7.37 -12.90
N GLU A 421 14.86 -6.07 -13.01
CA GLU A 421 14.94 -5.16 -11.87
C GLU A 421 13.56 -4.52 -11.62
N ILE A 422 13.04 -4.65 -10.39
CA ILE A 422 11.79 -4.00 -9.97
C ILE A 422 12.12 -2.60 -9.48
N LYS A 423 11.60 -1.57 -10.15
CA LYS A 423 11.80 -0.16 -9.79
C LYS A 423 10.54 0.43 -9.19
N LEU A 424 10.66 0.92 -7.97
CA LEU A 424 9.67 1.73 -7.27
C LEU A 424 10.15 3.17 -7.27
N THR A 425 9.41 4.04 -7.96
CA THR A 425 9.73 5.47 -8.04
C THR A 425 8.92 6.20 -6.98
N LYS A 426 9.61 6.69 -5.95
CA LYS A 426 8.97 7.45 -4.87
C LYS A 426 8.59 8.84 -5.35
N ASP A 427 7.41 9.31 -5.00
CA ASP A 427 7.00 10.69 -5.25
C ASP A 427 7.57 11.61 -4.15
N LEU A 428 8.87 11.79 -4.20
CA LEU A 428 9.48 12.94 -3.56
C LEU A 428 9.08 14.13 -4.43
N SER A 429 8.53 15.19 -3.84
CA SER A 429 8.26 16.45 -4.54
C SER A 429 9.52 16.82 -5.34
N ASP A 430 9.49 16.48 -6.63
CA ASP A 430 10.65 16.61 -7.49
C ASP A 430 10.94 18.10 -7.63
N ASN A 431 11.96 18.55 -6.95
CA ASN A 431 12.52 19.85 -7.27
C ASN A 431 13.19 19.73 -8.66
N LEU A 432 12.35 19.88 -9.69
CA LEU A 432 12.72 19.77 -11.09
C LEU A 432 13.95 20.63 -11.38
N LEU A 433 14.02 21.80 -10.73
CA LEU A 433 15.16 22.72 -10.85
C LEU A 433 16.47 22.08 -10.33
N THR A 434 16.42 21.45 -9.15
CA THR A 434 17.61 20.79 -8.57
C THR A 434 18.05 19.60 -9.41
N LYS A 435 17.10 18.81 -9.92
CA LYS A 435 17.39 17.65 -10.77
C LYS A 435 17.92 18.06 -12.13
N THR A 436 17.36 19.08 -12.77
CA THR A 436 17.87 19.61 -14.04
C THR A 436 19.25 20.22 -13.86
N GLN A 437 19.50 20.91 -12.75
CA GLN A 437 20.81 21.47 -12.43
C GLN A 437 21.86 20.37 -12.17
N ALA A 438 21.48 19.30 -11.47
CA ALA A 438 22.32 18.11 -11.31
C ALA A 438 22.62 17.44 -12.66
N LEU A 439 21.62 17.30 -13.54
CA LEU A 439 21.80 16.76 -14.89
C LEU A 439 22.80 17.59 -15.71
N MET A 440 22.68 18.91 -15.66
CA MET A 440 23.61 19.83 -16.35
C MET A 440 25.04 19.71 -15.78
N ASN A 441 25.19 19.63 -14.47
CA ASN A 441 26.50 19.46 -13.82
C ASN A 441 27.16 18.11 -14.20
N LEU A 442 26.40 17.03 -14.22
CA LEU A 442 26.88 15.71 -14.64
C LEU A 442 27.21 15.67 -16.14
N GLN A 443 26.48 16.44 -16.95
CA GLN A 443 26.79 16.61 -18.38
C GLN A 443 28.10 17.39 -18.58
N SER A 444 28.31 18.45 -17.81
CA SER A 444 29.54 19.24 -17.85
C SER A 444 30.76 18.43 -17.39
N ALA A 445 30.56 17.44 -16.51
CA ALA A 445 31.58 16.51 -16.04
C ALA A 445 31.83 15.33 -17.02
N ASN A 446 31.27 15.35 -18.23
CA ASN A 446 31.37 14.32 -19.26
C ASN A 446 30.97 12.90 -18.79
N ILE A 447 30.04 12.80 -17.84
CA ILE A 447 29.50 11.52 -17.40
C ILE A 447 28.56 10.97 -18.49
N PRO A 448 28.68 9.67 -18.87
CA PRO A 448 27.84 9.06 -19.88
C PRO A 448 26.33 9.25 -19.60
N ALA A 449 25.53 9.44 -20.65
CA ALA A 449 24.09 9.73 -20.53
C ALA A 449 23.33 8.66 -19.73
N GLU A 450 23.72 7.39 -19.83
CA GLU A 450 23.16 6.26 -19.08
C GLU A 450 23.30 6.46 -17.57
N VAL A 451 24.51 6.72 -17.12
CA VAL A 451 24.85 6.90 -15.71
C VAL A 451 24.19 8.18 -15.20
N ARG A 452 24.22 9.23 -15.98
CA ARG A 452 23.65 10.55 -15.68
C ARG A 452 22.14 10.48 -15.46
N ASN A 453 21.41 9.85 -16.38
CA ASN A 453 19.94 9.72 -16.32
C ASN A 453 19.51 8.81 -15.16
N GLN A 454 20.30 7.77 -14.84
CA GLN A 454 20.06 6.90 -13.70
C GLN A 454 20.32 7.59 -12.35
N ILE A 455 21.42 8.37 -12.23
CA ILE A 455 21.77 9.08 -10.99
C ILE A 455 20.71 10.14 -10.67
N VAL A 456 20.30 10.93 -11.66
CA VAL A 456 19.36 12.04 -11.44
C VAL A 456 17.92 11.56 -11.24
N ASN A 457 17.58 10.39 -11.79
CA ASN A 457 16.25 9.79 -11.71
C ASN A 457 15.12 10.80 -12.03
N LEU A 458 15.33 11.59 -13.08
CA LEU A 458 14.38 12.62 -13.52
C LEU A 458 13.22 12.02 -14.32
N PHE A 459 13.45 10.90 -14.96
CA PHE A 459 12.53 10.24 -15.85
C PHE A 459 12.04 8.94 -15.25
N SER A 460 10.79 8.60 -15.48
CA SER A 460 10.19 7.35 -15.05
C SER A 460 10.86 6.12 -15.69
N ASP A 461 11.37 6.27 -16.92
CA ASP A 461 12.15 5.28 -17.63
C ASP A 461 13.47 5.90 -18.15
N PRO A 462 14.54 5.94 -17.32
CA PRO A 462 15.81 6.51 -17.72
C PRO A 462 16.50 5.74 -18.84
N VAL A 463 16.21 4.44 -19.01
CA VAL A 463 16.80 3.61 -20.05
C VAL A 463 16.25 3.99 -21.42
N ASN A 464 14.93 4.14 -21.53
CA ASN A 464 14.29 4.53 -22.78
C ASN A 464 14.66 5.96 -23.19
N VAL A 465 14.72 6.88 -22.25
CA VAL A 465 15.19 8.26 -22.49
C VAL A 465 16.63 8.27 -22.99
N THR A 466 17.52 7.45 -22.42
CA THR A 466 18.92 7.33 -22.87
C THR A 466 18.99 6.79 -24.30
N LYS A 467 18.14 5.82 -24.65
CA LYS A 467 18.04 5.26 -26.00
C LYS A 467 17.58 6.32 -27.02
N LEU A 468 16.56 7.09 -26.67
CA LEU A 468 16.08 8.20 -27.50
C LEU A 468 17.14 9.30 -27.65
N GLN A 469 17.88 9.65 -26.60
CA GLN A 469 18.99 10.60 -26.68
C GLN A 469 20.08 10.12 -27.64
N ARG A 470 20.47 8.85 -27.58
CA ARG A 470 21.47 8.28 -28.50
C ARG A 470 20.99 8.31 -29.94
N GLN A 471 19.72 7.96 -30.20
CA GLN A 471 19.14 8.06 -31.52
C GLN A 471 19.19 9.49 -32.06
N TYR A 472 18.80 10.45 -31.24
CA TYR A 472 18.86 11.88 -31.61
C TYR A 472 20.29 12.36 -31.87
N GLU A 473 21.26 11.97 -31.05
CA GLU A 473 22.67 12.32 -31.25
C GLU A 473 23.26 11.68 -32.52
N GLN A 474 22.86 10.44 -32.83
CA GLN A 474 23.25 9.76 -34.09
C GLN A 474 22.62 10.44 -35.30
N GLU A 475 21.34 10.81 -35.24
CA GLU A 475 20.69 11.56 -36.32
C GLU A 475 21.36 12.92 -36.54
N LYS A 476 21.66 13.62 -35.46
CA LYS A 476 22.38 14.93 -35.52
C LYS A 476 23.75 14.78 -36.16
N MET A 477 24.57 13.80 -35.74
CA MET A 477 25.84 13.51 -36.35
C MET A 477 25.71 13.13 -37.83
N ASN A 478 24.69 12.39 -38.20
CA ASN A 478 24.41 12.03 -39.59
C ASN A 478 24.05 13.25 -40.45
N ILE A 479 23.29 14.20 -39.89
CA ILE A 479 22.94 15.46 -40.54
C ILE A 479 24.22 16.34 -40.68
N GLU A 480 25.03 16.49 -39.63
CA GLU A 480 26.29 17.24 -39.68
C GLU A 480 27.27 16.64 -40.71
N ASN A 481 27.39 15.32 -40.73
CA ASN A 481 28.24 14.63 -41.73
C ASN A 481 27.72 14.80 -43.15
N LYS A 482 26.38 14.86 -43.35
CA LYS A 482 25.82 15.19 -44.69
C LYS A 482 26.07 16.63 -45.10
N LEU A 483 25.96 17.56 -44.15
CA LEU A 483 26.26 18.98 -44.41
C LEU A 483 27.74 19.21 -44.74
N LEU A 484 28.66 18.56 -43.99
CA LEU A 484 30.11 18.59 -44.25
C LEU A 484 30.45 17.97 -45.63
N LYS A 485 29.83 16.85 -46.01
CA LYS A 485 30.03 16.28 -47.33
C LYS A 485 29.51 17.19 -48.44
N ASN A 486 28.40 17.88 -48.25
CA ASN A 486 27.86 18.82 -49.22
C ASN A 486 28.69 20.11 -49.32
N SER A 487 29.29 20.60 -48.24
CA SER A 487 30.20 21.75 -48.28
C SER A 487 31.52 21.39 -48.99
N ASN A 488 32.11 20.22 -48.73
CA ASN A 488 33.31 19.76 -49.42
C ASN A 488 33.06 19.49 -50.94
N ASN A 489 31.84 19.01 -51.30
CA ASN A 489 31.50 18.87 -52.70
C ASN A 489 31.31 20.20 -53.43
N ASN A 490 30.81 21.24 -52.71
CA ASN A 490 30.71 22.59 -53.26
C ASN A 490 32.09 23.27 -53.40
N GLU A 491 33.04 23.07 -52.46
CA GLU A 491 34.39 23.59 -52.61
C GLU A 491 35.18 22.91 -53.77
N ASN A 492 34.99 21.59 -53.94
CA ASN A 492 35.60 20.87 -55.08
C ASN A 492 34.96 21.30 -56.41
N GLY A 493 33.63 21.57 -56.44
CA GLY A 493 32.97 22.09 -57.63
C GLY A 493 33.43 23.50 -58.02
N ILE A 494 33.72 24.35 -57.04
CA ILE A 494 34.23 25.72 -57.27
C ILE A 494 35.67 25.64 -57.73
N ASN A 495 36.51 24.74 -57.20
CA ASN A 495 37.89 24.54 -57.61
C ASN A 495 37.99 23.94 -59.04
N GLU A 496 37.06 23.03 -59.42
CA GLU A 496 36.99 22.52 -60.79
C GLU A 496 36.54 23.60 -61.78
N GLN A 497 35.61 24.49 -61.42
CA GLN A 497 35.19 25.62 -62.26
C GLN A 497 36.32 26.65 -62.37
N ASN A 498 37.03 26.96 -61.32
CA ASN A 498 38.19 27.89 -61.37
C ASN A 498 39.35 27.34 -62.18
N ASN A 499 39.64 26.01 -62.11
CA ASN A 499 40.66 25.37 -62.96
C ASN A 499 40.23 25.32 -64.44
N LYS A 500 38.95 25.21 -64.78
CA LYS A 500 38.45 25.32 -66.18
C LYS A 500 38.57 26.75 -66.71
N ILE A 501 38.31 27.76 -65.89
CA ILE A 501 38.44 29.18 -66.25
C ILE A 501 39.91 29.55 -66.44
N THR A 502 40.85 29.04 -65.62
CA THR A 502 42.29 29.28 -65.76
C THR A 502 42.85 28.61 -67.01
N ASN A 503 42.44 27.39 -67.33
CA ASN A 503 42.90 26.71 -68.58
C ASN A 503 42.32 27.36 -69.86
N THR A 504 41.12 27.93 -69.84
CA THR A 504 40.54 28.67 -70.94
C THR A 504 41.25 30.00 -71.21
N ASN A 505 41.69 30.70 -70.17
CA ASN A 505 42.48 31.92 -70.26
C ASN A 505 43.99 31.72 -70.69
N GLU A 506 44.55 30.53 -70.47
CA GLU A 506 45.87 30.19 -70.99
C GLU A 506 45.84 29.79 -72.46
N ILE A 507 44.75 29.19 -72.95
CA ILE A 507 44.65 28.88 -74.41
C ILE A 507 44.42 30.12 -75.24
N GLU A 508 43.63 31.12 -74.74
CA GLU A 508 43.49 32.42 -75.47
C GLU A 508 44.70 33.30 -75.48
N LYS A 509 45.74 33.07 -74.62
CA LYS A 509 46.98 33.81 -74.62
C LYS A 509 48.03 33.17 -75.54
N GLN A 510 47.83 32.01 -76.11
CA GLN A 510 48.73 31.36 -77.10
C GLN A 510 48.32 31.57 -78.54
N GLU A 511 47.14 32.18 -78.79
CA GLU A 511 46.66 32.52 -80.16
C GLU A 511 46.72 34.03 -80.47
N GLN A 512 47.46 34.83 -79.70
CA GLN A 512 47.81 36.18 -80.05
C GLN A 512 49.38 36.26 -80.09
#